data_78cbc21d7f3b3193d2251454648d3ae7
#
_entry.id   78cbc21d7f3b3193d2251454648d3ae7
#
_cell.length_a   1.000
_cell.length_b   1.000
_cell.length_c   1.000
_cell.angle_alpha   90.00
_cell.angle_beta   90.00
_cell.angle_gamma   90.00
#
_symmetry.space_group_name_H-M   'P 1'
#
loop_
_entity.id
_entity.type
_entity.pdbx_description
1 polymer ?
#
loop_
_entity_poly.entity_id
_entity_poly.type
_entity_poly.pdbx_seq_one_letter_code
_entity_poly.pdbx_strand_id
1 'polypeptide(L)'
;MTHRRTALVHDWLNQMGGAENVLEELVDLFPGAPVYTSMYAPERMPDAYRQWDIRTSFMQHLPGVTTHHQRYLPLYPQAFQRTDLSDYDLVLSNKSGFCHGVTTARDGRKALHVCYCLTPTRFLWLYDQYREREQIGGVVNAGLQPVLAQLRKWDYAAAQRVDHFIAISTTVQERIARIYARESVVIHPPVDTDYFAPDPAVPVGDYYLIVSRLIPYKRIDLAVQAFAHLPAEKLLIVGDGRDLDSLRSRATTNVTFLGRQSRARIRELLQGCKAFIFPGLEDFGIAPVEAMSVGRPVIAYGDGGALDTVVPGVTGAHFVEQTPESLLAVLEQFDAGAYDPAACRAQAEMFGRAAFREKLTGFLERTTKKPIINRE
;
A
#
# COMPACT_ATOMS: atom_id res chain seq x y z
N MET A 1 12.69 32.18 -12.64
CA MET A 1 13.15 30.94 -11.99
C MET A 1 12.78 29.79 -12.91
N THR A 2 13.71 28.95 -13.33
CA THR A 2 13.42 27.82 -14.22
C THR A 2 12.66 26.78 -13.41
N HIS A 3 11.39 26.57 -13.75
CA HIS A 3 10.59 25.47 -13.20
C HIS A 3 11.32 24.16 -13.47
N ARG A 4 11.47 23.34 -12.43
CA ARG A 4 12.07 22.02 -12.55
C ARG A 4 11.17 21.12 -13.40
N ARG A 5 11.68 20.56 -14.47
CA ARG A 5 10.94 19.58 -15.26
C ARG A 5 10.89 18.25 -14.49
N THR A 6 9.73 17.93 -13.94
CA THR A 6 9.50 16.70 -13.17
C THR A 6 8.66 15.72 -13.97
N ALA A 7 9.00 14.43 -13.93
CA ALA A 7 8.18 13.35 -14.44
C ALA A 7 7.80 12.39 -13.30
N LEU A 8 6.55 11.98 -13.27
CA LEU A 8 6.04 10.95 -12.37
C LEU A 8 5.97 9.62 -13.13
N VAL A 9 6.30 8.52 -12.47
CA VAL A 9 6.23 7.19 -13.08
C VAL A 9 5.47 6.25 -12.17
N HIS A 10 4.51 5.52 -12.72
CA HIS A 10 3.69 4.55 -11.99
C HIS A 10 3.59 3.24 -12.75
N ASP A 11 3.41 2.12 -12.05
CA ASP A 11 3.46 0.80 -12.69
C ASP A 11 2.31 0.59 -13.69
N TRP A 12 1.07 0.77 -13.25
CA TRP A 12 -0.15 0.61 -14.06
C TRP A 12 -1.33 1.36 -13.42
N LEU A 13 -2.27 1.82 -14.23
CA LEU A 13 -3.47 2.55 -13.81
C LEU A 13 -4.72 1.79 -14.28
N ASN A 14 -5.05 0.68 -13.62
CA ASN A 14 -6.20 -0.16 -13.92
C ASN A 14 -7.03 -0.57 -12.69
N GLN A 15 -6.69 -0.05 -11.52
CA GLN A 15 -7.39 -0.27 -10.25
C GLN A 15 -7.00 0.83 -9.26
N MET A 16 -7.83 1.06 -8.24
CA MET A 16 -7.51 1.93 -7.12
C MET A 16 -6.98 1.13 -5.93
N GLY A 17 -5.99 1.70 -5.23
CA GLY A 17 -5.39 1.15 -4.03
C GLY A 17 -4.42 2.13 -3.36
N GLY A 18 -3.64 1.65 -2.41
CA GLY A 18 -2.69 2.50 -1.68
C GLY A 18 -1.58 3.12 -2.55
N ALA A 19 -1.23 2.47 -3.66
CA ALA A 19 -0.26 2.98 -4.60
C ALA A 19 -0.78 4.22 -5.34
N GLU A 20 -2.04 4.18 -5.74
CA GLU A 20 -2.72 5.26 -6.45
C GLU A 20 -2.95 6.45 -5.52
N ASN A 21 -3.25 6.24 -4.22
CA ASN A 21 -3.34 7.32 -3.23
C ASN A 21 -2.00 8.09 -3.11
N VAL A 22 -0.87 7.40 -3.15
CA VAL A 22 0.45 8.06 -3.18
C VAL A 22 0.64 8.84 -4.48
N LEU A 23 0.23 8.27 -5.62
CA LEU A 23 0.34 8.96 -6.91
C LEU A 23 -0.50 10.24 -6.95
N GLU A 24 -1.70 10.23 -6.38
CA GLU A 24 -2.55 11.44 -6.26
C GLU A 24 -1.80 12.55 -5.49
N GLU A 25 -1.18 12.23 -4.37
CA GLU A 25 -0.38 13.20 -3.61
C GLU A 25 0.84 13.71 -4.39
N LEU A 26 1.47 12.85 -5.20
CA LEU A 26 2.58 13.27 -6.06
C LEU A 26 2.11 14.20 -7.17
N VAL A 27 0.96 13.94 -7.79
CA VAL A 27 0.37 14.82 -8.81
C VAL A 27 0.00 16.18 -8.22
N ASP A 28 -0.56 16.20 -7.00
CA ASP A 28 -0.86 17.44 -6.28
C ASP A 28 0.39 18.26 -5.93
N LEU A 29 1.49 17.58 -5.56
CA LEU A 29 2.77 18.21 -5.25
C LEU A 29 3.52 18.74 -6.49
N PHE A 30 3.28 18.11 -7.65
CA PHE A 30 3.93 18.46 -8.91
C PHE A 30 2.89 18.73 -10.01
N PRO A 31 2.10 19.82 -9.88
CA PRO A 31 1.04 20.12 -10.83
C PRO A 31 1.60 20.29 -12.25
N GLY A 32 0.96 19.65 -13.21
CA GLY A 32 1.38 19.63 -14.61
C GLY A 32 2.52 18.68 -14.96
N ALA A 33 3.07 17.93 -14.00
CA ALA A 33 4.03 16.86 -14.29
C ALA A 33 3.34 15.71 -15.02
N PRO A 34 3.89 15.22 -16.16
CA PRO A 34 3.33 14.06 -16.85
C PRO A 34 3.50 12.79 -16.01
N VAL A 35 2.48 11.92 -16.08
CA VAL A 35 2.47 10.60 -15.44
C VAL A 35 2.75 9.52 -16.47
N TYR A 36 3.90 8.89 -16.40
CA TYR A 36 4.28 7.76 -17.26
C TYR A 36 3.86 6.44 -16.60
N THR A 37 3.21 5.58 -17.38
CA THR A 37 2.73 4.28 -16.89
C THR A 37 2.78 3.21 -17.99
N SER A 38 2.74 1.93 -17.59
CA SER A 38 2.67 0.85 -18.59
C SER A 38 1.36 0.86 -19.36
N MET A 39 0.23 1.09 -18.65
CA MET A 39 -1.12 1.11 -19.20
C MET A 39 -2.07 1.94 -18.34
N TYR A 40 -3.16 2.39 -18.95
CA TYR A 40 -4.23 3.17 -18.30
C TYR A 40 -5.60 2.67 -18.74
N ALA A 41 -6.49 2.41 -17.78
CA ALA A 41 -7.88 1.99 -17.96
C ALA A 41 -8.81 3.07 -17.39
N PRO A 42 -9.18 4.10 -18.18
CA PRO A 42 -9.94 5.25 -17.68
C PRO A 42 -11.30 4.89 -17.08
N GLU A 43 -11.91 3.78 -17.51
CA GLU A 43 -13.18 3.28 -17.00
C GLU A 43 -13.10 2.67 -15.58
N ARG A 44 -11.87 2.43 -15.07
CA ARG A 44 -11.60 1.83 -13.76
C ARG A 44 -10.97 2.81 -12.78
N MET A 45 -10.65 3.99 -13.25
CA MET A 45 -10.00 5.04 -12.47
C MET A 45 -10.99 6.19 -12.22
N PRO A 46 -10.81 7.00 -11.15
CA PRO A 46 -11.59 8.20 -10.90
C PRO A 46 -11.54 9.18 -12.08
N ASP A 47 -12.63 9.92 -12.31
CA ASP A 47 -12.72 10.89 -13.41
C ASP A 47 -11.62 11.97 -13.36
N ALA A 48 -11.13 12.31 -12.17
CA ALA A 48 -10.04 13.27 -11.99
C ALA A 48 -8.77 12.88 -12.78
N TYR A 49 -8.51 11.58 -12.96
CA TYR A 49 -7.35 11.08 -13.71
C TYR A 49 -7.39 11.46 -15.20
N ARG A 50 -8.56 11.74 -15.76
CA ARG A 50 -8.72 12.20 -17.14
C ARG A 50 -8.15 13.61 -17.39
N GLN A 51 -7.90 14.37 -16.32
CA GLN A 51 -7.31 15.71 -16.39
C GLN A 51 -5.78 15.68 -16.34
N TRP A 52 -5.16 14.54 -16.05
CA TRP A 52 -3.72 14.38 -15.98
C TRP A 52 -3.12 14.12 -17.35
N ASP A 53 -1.88 14.56 -17.57
CA ASP A 53 -1.07 14.18 -18.76
C ASP A 53 -0.53 12.75 -18.56
N ILE A 54 -1.38 11.74 -18.83
CA ILE A 54 -1.02 10.32 -18.67
C ILE A 54 -0.43 9.81 -19.99
N ARG A 55 0.80 9.32 -19.93
CA ARG A 55 1.57 8.78 -21.05
C ARG A 55 1.82 7.29 -20.86
N THR A 56 1.18 6.49 -21.69
CA THR A 56 1.28 5.02 -21.63
C THR A 56 2.39 4.47 -22.49
N SER A 57 2.89 3.28 -22.13
CA SER A 57 3.84 2.53 -22.95
C SER A 57 3.15 1.82 -24.12
N PHE A 58 3.96 1.15 -24.98
CA PHE A 58 3.41 0.29 -26.05
C PHE A 58 2.48 -0.81 -25.52
N MET A 59 2.60 -1.19 -24.26
CA MET A 59 1.74 -2.21 -23.64
C MET A 59 0.26 -1.84 -23.68
N GLN A 60 -0.08 -0.55 -23.71
CA GLN A 60 -1.47 -0.07 -23.82
C GLN A 60 -2.23 -0.71 -24.99
N HIS A 61 -1.53 -1.03 -26.07
CA HIS A 61 -2.12 -1.56 -27.30
C HIS A 61 -2.21 -3.09 -27.34
N LEU A 62 -1.77 -3.78 -26.27
CA LEU A 62 -1.83 -5.25 -26.22
C LEU A 62 -3.26 -5.73 -25.86
N PRO A 63 -3.75 -6.82 -26.47
CA PRO A 63 -5.10 -7.31 -26.26
C PRO A 63 -5.39 -7.63 -24.78
N GLY A 64 -6.42 -7.02 -24.19
CA GLY A 64 -6.85 -7.28 -22.83
C GLY A 64 -5.83 -6.95 -21.74
N VAL A 65 -4.84 -6.07 -22.03
CA VAL A 65 -3.78 -5.72 -21.06
C VAL A 65 -4.33 -5.12 -19.79
N THR A 66 -5.37 -4.29 -19.85
CA THR A 66 -5.97 -3.63 -18.69
C THR A 66 -6.66 -4.61 -17.73
N THR A 67 -7.03 -5.81 -18.19
CA THR A 67 -7.69 -6.85 -17.38
C THR A 67 -6.77 -8.01 -17.01
N HIS A 68 -5.81 -8.35 -17.88
CA HIS A 68 -4.95 -9.54 -17.75
C HIS A 68 -3.48 -9.19 -17.88
N HIS A 69 -3.05 -8.04 -17.34
CA HIS A 69 -1.69 -7.52 -17.48
C HIS A 69 -0.60 -8.50 -16.98
N GLN A 70 -0.92 -9.39 -16.02
CA GLN A 70 0.04 -10.38 -15.52
C GLN A 70 0.52 -11.35 -16.62
N ARG A 71 -0.26 -11.56 -17.69
CA ARG A 71 0.17 -12.38 -18.84
C ARG A 71 1.32 -11.76 -19.63
N TYR A 72 1.52 -10.45 -19.47
CA TYR A 72 2.53 -9.66 -20.14
C TYR A 72 3.74 -9.32 -19.26
N LEU A 73 3.91 -10.02 -18.13
CA LEU A 73 5.03 -9.78 -17.19
C LEU A 73 6.41 -9.67 -17.85
N PRO A 74 6.78 -10.51 -18.84
CA PRO A 74 8.10 -10.40 -19.50
C PRO A 74 8.30 -9.12 -20.30
N LEU A 75 7.25 -8.37 -20.63
CA LEU A 75 7.32 -7.16 -21.45
C LEU A 75 7.51 -5.87 -20.61
N TYR A 76 7.22 -5.91 -19.31
CA TYR A 76 7.38 -4.75 -18.42
C TYR A 76 8.80 -4.16 -18.43
N PRO A 77 9.87 -4.98 -18.38
CA PRO A 77 11.23 -4.48 -18.52
C PRO A 77 11.42 -3.60 -19.74
N GLN A 78 10.95 -4.06 -20.91
CA GLN A 78 11.07 -3.31 -22.17
C GLN A 78 10.20 -2.06 -22.18
N ALA A 79 8.99 -2.13 -21.59
CA ALA A 79 8.07 -1.00 -21.52
C ALA A 79 8.71 0.18 -20.78
N PHE A 80 9.29 -0.08 -19.62
CA PHE A 80 9.91 0.98 -18.84
C PHE A 80 11.30 1.38 -19.35
N GLN A 81 12.14 0.46 -19.81
CA GLN A 81 13.44 0.82 -20.39
C GLN A 81 13.34 1.70 -21.65
N ARG A 82 12.27 1.55 -22.44
CA ARG A 82 12.03 2.41 -23.64
C ARG A 82 11.50 3.79 -23.27
N THR A 83 11.03 3.99 -22.04
CA THR A 83 10.58 5.30 -21.56
C THR A 83 11.82 6.10 -21.17
N ASP A 84 12.25 6.99 -22.06
CA ASP A 84 13.40 7.86 -21.85
C ASP A 84 12.98 9.17 -21.18
N LEU A 85 13.47 9.37 -19.98
CA LEU A 85 13.20 10.52 -19.13
C LEU A 85 14.48 11.33 -18.82
N SER A 86 15.54 11.14 -19.60
CA SER A 86 16.83 11.79 -19.40
C SER A 86 16.79 13.31 -19.56
N ASP A 87 15.76 13.85 -20.23
CA ASP A 87 15.52 15.28 -20.40
C ASP A 87 14.87 15.97 -19.19
N TYR A 88 14.38 15.20 -18.21
CA TYR A 88 13.82 15.76 -16.99
C TYR A 88 14.91 16.09 -15.98
N ASP A 89 14.61 16.99 -15.06
CA ASP A 89 15.50 17.30 -13.94
C ASP A 89 15.29 16.33 -12.77
N LEU A 90 14.03 15.88 -12.59
CA LEU A 90 13.61 14.96 -11.54
C LEU A 90 12.64 13.92 -12.09
N VAL A 91 12.89 12.66 -11.77
CA VAL A 91 12.00 11.53 -12.01
C VAL A 91 11.62 10.91 -10.68
N LEU A 92 10.31 10.87 -10.39
CA LEU A 92 9.75 10.20 -9.21
C LEU A 92 9.00 8.95 -9.65
N SER A 93 9.53 7.78 -9.32
CA SER A 93 8.85 6.51 -9.59
C SER A 93 8.13 6.00 -8.33
N ASN A 94 6.81 5.77 -8.42
CA ASN A 94 5.96 5.18 -7.39
C ASN A 94 5.81 3.69 -7.69
N LYS A 95 6.68 2.87 -7.04
CA LYS A 95 6.99 1.51 -7.44
C LYS A 95 6.33 0.46 -6.56
N SER A 96 5.57 -0.44 -7.18
CA SER A 96 5.20 -1.76 -6.65
C SER A 96 5.61 -2.92 -7.57
N GLY A 97 5.94 -2.62 -8.81
CA GLY A 97 6.36 -3.52 -9.88
C GLY A 97 7.68 -3.09 -10.53
N PHE A 98 7.64 -2.61 -11.76
CA PHE A 98 8.82 -2.42 -12.63
C PHE A 98 9.14 -0.97 -13.00
N CYS A 99 8.33 0.00 -12.58
CA CYS A 99 8.39 1.38 -13.08
C CYS A 99 9.71 2.11 -12.75
N HIS A 100 10.48 1.64 -11.75
CA HIS A 100 11.83 2.14 -11.48
C HIS A 100 12.85 1.82 -12.58
N GLY A 101 12.47 1.01 -13.56
CA GLY A 101 13.30 0.63 -14.70
C GLY A 101 13.37 1.62 -15.85
N VAL A 102 12.74 2.80 -15.75
CA VAL A 102 12.81 3.86 -16.78
C VAL A 102 14.24 4.31 -17.06
N THR A 103 14.49 4.83 -18.25
CA THR A 103 15.78 5.39 -18.62
C THR A 103 15.87 6.83 -18.17
N THR A 104 16.79 7.12 -17.26
CA THR A 104 17.00 8.46 -16.67
C THR A 104 18.35 9.08 -17.06
N ALA A 105 19.19 8.35 -17.80
CA ALA A 105 20.47 8.84 -18.30
C ALA A 105 20.69 8.40 -19.74
N ARG A 106 20.95 9.37 -20.64
CA ARG A 106 21.20 9.15 -22.05
C ARG A 106 21.96 10.32 -22.68
N ASP A 107 22.88 10.05 -23.55
CA ASP A 107 23.61 11.04 -24.38
C ASP A 107 24.18 12.22 -23.53
N GLY A 108 24.78 11.91 -22.38
CA GLY A 108 25.35 12.91 -21.46
C GLY A 108 24.35 13.67 -20.60
N ARG A 109 23.04 13.46 -20.79
CA ARG A 109 21.98 14.00 -19.93
C ARG A 109 21.64 13.00 -18.84
N LYS A 110 21.32 13.50 -17.65
CA LYS A 110 20.91 12.67 -16.52
C LYS A 110 19.87 13.38 -15.66
N ALA A 111 18.71 12.78 -15.49
CA ALA A 111 17.71 13.16 -14.50
C ALA A 111 18.05 12.54 -13.13
N LEU A 112 17.77 13.26 -12.05
CA LEU A 112 17.79 12.70 -10.71
C LEU A 112 16.61 11.73 -10.56
N HIS A 113 16.88 10.47 -10.25
CA HIS A 113 15.86 9.44 -10.07
C HIS A 113 15.64 9.11 -8.60
N VAL A 114 14.49 9.45 -8.08
CA VAL A 114 14.02 9.06 -6.75
C VAL A 114 12.91 8.03 -6.89
N CYS A 115 13.09 6.87 -6.25
CA CYS A 115 12.10 5.80 -6.26
C CYS A 115 11.38 5.73 -4.91
N TYR A 116 10.12 6.09 -4.88
CA TYR A 116 9.20 5.80 -3.79
C TYR A 116 8.76 4.34 -3.91
N CYS A 117 9.38 3.49 -3.10
CA CYS A 117 9.25 2.05 -3.20
C CYS A 117 8.19 1.55 -2.20
N LEU A 118 7.02 1.19 -2.73
CA LEU A 118 5.95 0.56 -1.95
C LEU A 118 6.35 -0.85 -1.50
N THR A 119 7.10 -1.55 -2.34
CA THR A 119 7.77 -2.83 -2.03
C THR A 119 8.71 -3.21 -3.19
N PRO A 120 9.82 -3.91 -2.97
CA PRO A 120 10.46 -4.70 -4.01
C PRO A 120 9.47 -5.68 -4.62
N THR A 121 9.51 -5.85 -5.94
CA THR A 121 8.49 -6.57 -6.72
C THR A 121 8.09 -7.90 -6.10
N ARG A 122 6.94 -7.94 -5.38
CA ARG A 122 6.54 -9.08 -4.51
C ARG A 122 6.53 -10.41 -5.23
N PHE A 123 5.93 -10.49 -6.41
CA PHE A 123 5.83 -11.75 -7.15
C PHE A 123 7.18 -12.25 -7.69
N LEU A 124 8.24 -11.44 -7.64
CA LEU A 124 9.60 -11.88 -7.93
C LEU A 124 10.33 -12.35 -6.68
N TRP A 125 10.28 -11.55 -5.62
CA TRP A 125 11.15 -11.70 -4.45
C TRP A 125 10.49 -12.41 -3.27
N LEU A 126 9.16 -12.42 -3.22
CA LEU A 126 8.33 -13.17 -2.27
C LEU A 126 7.48 -14.21 -3.03
N TYR A 127 8.09 -14.85 -4.03
CA TYR A 127 7.39 -15.72 -4.98
C TYR A 127 6.77 -16.94 -4.31
N ASP A 128 7.39 -17.54 -3.30
CA ASP A 128 6.86 -18.73 -2.62
C ASP A 128 5.52 -18.40 -1.94
N GLN A 129 5.44 -17.29 -1.22
CA GLN A 129 4.18 -16.79 -0.65
C GLN A 129 3.15 -16.48 -1.73
N TYR A 130 3.59 -15.91 -2.86
CA TYR A 130 2.73 -15.64 -4.00
C TYR A 130 2.21 -16.93 -4.64
N ARG A 131 3.07 -17.93 -4.82
CA ARG A 131 2.73 -19.24 -5.38
C ARG A 131 1.69 -19.99 -4.55
N GLU A 132 1.88 -20.03 -3.23
CA GLU A 132 0.93 -20.64 -2.31
C GLU A 132 -0.42 -19.93 -2.36
N ARG A 133 -0.38 -18.62 -2.34
CA ARG A 133 -1.56 -17.77 -2.43
C ARG A 133 -2.36 -17.98 -3.72
N GLU A 134 -1.69 -18.05 -4.86
CA GLU A 134 -2.31 -18.19 -6.18
C GLU A 134 -2.51 -19.65 -6.58
N GLN A 135 -2.14 -20.62 -5.71
CA GLN A 135 -2.24 -22.07 -5.93
C GLN A 135 -1.58 -22.51 -7.25
N ILE A 136 -0.41 -21.95 -7.58
CA ILE A 136 0.31 -22.24 -8.82
C ILE A 136 0.85 -23.67 -8.77
N GLY A 137 0.34 -24.53 -9.66
CA GLY A 137 0.73 -25.94 -9.75
C GLY A 137 2.20 -26.14 -10.13
N GLY A 138 2.76 -27.27 -9.75
CA GLY A 138 4.19 -27.58 -9.89
C GLY A 138 4.74 -27.48 -11.33
N VAL A 139 4.01 -27.92 -12.33
CA VAL A 139 4.42 -27.85 -13.74
C VAL A 139 4.49 -26.40 -14.23
N VAL A 140 3.47 -25.59 -13.92
CA VAL A 140 3.45 -24.16 -14.26
C VAL A 140 4.57 -23.43 -13.53
N ASN A 141 4.81 -23.75 -12.26
CA ASN A 141 5.90 -23.21 -11.48
C ASN A 141 7.27 -23.49 -12.13
N ALA A 142 7.55 -24.74 -12.54
CA ALA A 142 8.81 -25.11 -13.18
C ALA A 142 9.05 -24.31 -14.47
N GLY A 143 8.01 -24.12 -15.29
CA GLY A 143 8.07 -23.32 -16.51
C GLY A 143 8.29 -21.83 -16.29
N LEU A 144 7.85 -21.29 -15.14
CA LEU A 144 8.00 -19.88 -14.80
C LEU A 144 9.40 -19.53 -14.24
N GLN A 145 10.14 -20.48 -13.65
CA GLN A 145 11.41 -20.21 -12.97
C GLN A 145 12.47 -19.50 -13.86
N PRO A 146 12.69 -19.88 -15.13
CA PRO A 146 13.65 -19.16 -15.98
C PRO A 146 13.25 -17.69 -16.21
N VAL A 147 11.95 -17.44 -16.42
CA VAL A 147 11.41 -16.08 -16.62
C VAL A 147 11.59 -15.25 -15.34
N LEU A 148 11.25 -15.82 -14.18
CA LEU A 148 11.43 -15.16 -12.89
C LEU A 148 12.90 -14.85 -12.61
N ALA A 149 13.81 -15.77 -12.93
CA ALA A 149 15.24 -15.55 -12.75
C ALA A 149 15.75 -14.39 -13.63
N GLN A 150 15.31 -14.31 -14.88
CA GLN A 150 15.64 -13.21 -15.77
C GLN A 150 15.06 -11.88 -15.29
N LEU A 151 13.80 -11.88 -14.85
CA LEU A 151 13.15 -10.69 -14.31
C LEU A 151 13.81 -10.21 -13.02
N ARG A 152 14.24 -11.12 -12.11
CA ARG A 152 14.99 -10.76 -10.91
C ARG A 152 16.33 -10.09 -11.24
N LYS A 153 17.07 -10.63 -12.22
CA LYS A 153 18.34 -10.01 -12.68
C LYS A 153 18.10 -8.59 -13.21
N TRP A 154 17.05 -8.43 -14.00
CA TRP A 154 16.71 -7.13 -14.56
C TRP A 154 16.26 -6.15 -13.46
N ASP A 155 15.37 -6.58 -12.54
CA ASP A 155 14.82 -5.77 -11.46
C ASP A 155 15.95 -5.27 -10.53
N TYR A 156 16.90 -6.17 -10.19
CA TYR A 156 18.10 -5.80 -9.44
C TYR A 156 18.97 -4.78 -10.18
N ALA A 157 19.24 -5.02 -11.46
CA ALA A 157 20.06 -4.11 -12.27
C ALA A 157 19.37 -2.74 -12.48
N ALA A 158 18.03 -2.71 -12.59
CA ALA A 158 17.26 -1.49 -12.65
C ALA A 158 17.38 -0.70 -11.33
N ALA A 159 17.30 -1.38 -10.19
CA ALA A 159 17.44 -0.76 -8.87
C ALA A 159 18.83 -0.11 -8.66
N GLN A 160 19.89 -0.62 -9.31
CA GLN A 160 21.23 0.01 -9.24
C GLN A 160 21.31 1.35 -9.97
N ARG A 161 20.38 1.66 -10.90
CA ARG A 161 20.33 2.93 -11.62
C ARG A 161 19.54 4.03 -10.91
N VAL A 162 18.76 3.68 -9.90
CA VAL A 162 18.03 4.62 -9.06
C VAL A 162 19.01 5.41 -8.20
N ASP A 163 18.92 6.72 -8.14
CA ASP A 163 19.83 7.53 -7.32
C ASP A 163 19.45 7.41 -5.83
N HIS A 164 18.18 7.53 -5.48
CA HIS A 164 17.69 7.43 -4.09
C HIS A 164 16.42 6.60 -3.97
N PHE A 165 16.37 5.78 -2.93
CA PHE A 165 15.17 5.05 -2.54
C PHE A 165 14.50 5.68 -1.33
N ILE A 166 13.16 5.76 -1.38
CA ILE A 166 12.30 6.02 -0.24
C ILE A 166 11.49 4.74 -0.01
N ALA A 167 11.51 4.21 1.21
CA ALA A 167 10.72 3.07 1.64
C ALA A 167 9.44 3.54 2.34
N ILE A 168 8.33 2.82 2.14
CA ILE A 168 7.05 3.17 2.80
C ILE A 168 6.99 2.75 4.28
N SER A 169 7.89 1.87 4.72
CA SER A 169 7.94 1.35 6.09
C SER A 169 9.34 0.82 6.41
N THR A 170 9.61 0.57 7.68
CA THR A 170 10.86 -0.06 8.12
C THR A 170 11.04 -1.46 7.51
N THR A 171 9.97 -2.24 7.44
CA THR A 171 9.98 -3.56 6.76
C THR A 171 10.36 -3.47 5.29
N VAL A 172 9.87 -2.46 4.58
CA VAL A 172 10.24 -2.25 3.15
C VAL A 172 11.67 -1.73 3.04
N GLN A 173 12.14 -0.91 3.97
CA GLN A 173 13.53 -0.46 4.05
C GLN A 173 14.49 -1.65 4.16
N GLU A 174 14.23 -2.58 5.07
CA GLU A 174 14.99 -3.81 5.24
C GLU A 174 14.99 -4.68 3.98
N ARG A 175 13.84 -4.78 3.31
CA ARG A 175 13.74 -5.51 2.02
C ARG A 175 14.56 -4.85 0.92
N ILE A 176 14.55 -3.52 0.81
CA ILE A 176 15.37 -2.79 -0.15
C ILE A 176 16.86 -3.07 0.11
N ALA A 177 17.30 -3.00 1.36
CA ALA A 177 18.67 -3.30 1.74
C ALA A 177 19.05 -4.75 1.41
N ARG A 178 18.22 -5.72 1.78
CA ARG A 178 18.47 -7.15 1.56
C ARG A 178 18.42 -7.54 0.08
N ILE A 179 17.46 -7.03 -0.69
CA ILE A 179 17.19 -7.47 -2.06
C ILE A 179 18.03 -6.69 -3.07
N TYR A 180 18.07 -5.35 -2.92
CA TYR A 180 18.75 -4.48 -3.88
C TYR A 180 20.15 -4.06 -3.44
N ALA A 181 20.56 -4.37 -2.19
CA ALA A 181 21.78 -3.87 -1.56
C ALA A 181 21.87 -2.33 -1.65
N ARG A 182 20.75 -1.64 -1.41
CA ARG A 182 20.62 -0.18 -1.47
C ARG A 182 20.12 0.37 -0.15
N GLU A 183 20.63 1.55 0.20
CA GLU A 183 20.08 2.34 1.30
C GLU A 183 18.79 3.03 0.89
N SER A 184 17.92 3.30 1.87
CA SER A 184 16.69 4.05 1.68
C SER A 184 16.30 4.83 2.94
N VAL A 185 15.48 5.85 2.76
CA VAL A 185 14.87 6.64 3.84
C VAL A 185 13.42 6.23 4.00
N VAL A 186 12.92 6.11 5.22
CA VAL A 186 11.50 5.81 5.45
C VAL A 186 10.69 7.10 5.41
N ILE A 187 9.72 7.14 4.47
CA ILE A 187 8.65 8.14 4.44
C ILE A 187 7.35 7.36 4.23
N HIS A 188 6.54 7.30 5.28
CA HIS A 188 5.28 6.55 5.25
C HIS A 188 4.29 7.13 4.25
N PRO A 189 3.41 6.30 3.64
CA PRO A 189 2.44 6.76 2.66
C PRO A 189 1.37 7.65 3.30
N PRO A 190 0.78 8.55 2.51
CA PRO A 190 -0.24 9.47 3.01
C PRO A 190 -1.54 8.75 3.33
N VAL A 191 -2.11 9.03 4.49
CA VAL A 191 -3.45 8.62 4.88
C VAL A 191 -4.34 9.85 5.01
N ASP A 192 -5.58 9.74 4.59
CA ASP A 192 -6.55 10.85 4.61
C ASP A 192 -7.16 11.02 6.01
N THR A 193 -6.31 11.45 6.94
CA THR A 193 -6.68 11.63 8.34
C THR A 193 -7.74 12.73 8.53
N ASP A 194 -7.84 13.68 7.63
CA ASP A 194 -8.85 14.74 7.68
C ASP A 194 -10.25 14.19 7.37
N TYR A 195 -10.35 13.29 6.41
CA TYR A 195 -11.59 12.62 6.09
C TYR A 195 -12.00 11.62 7.18
N PHE A 196 -11.06 10.84 7.68
CA PHE A 196 -11.26 9.91 8.81
C PHE A 196 -11.01 10.65 10.13
N ALA A 197 -11.92 11.56 10.49
CA ALA A 197 -11.87 12.30 11.74
C ALA A 197 -12.83 11.70 12.78
N PRO A 198 -12.58 11.88 14.09
CA PRO A 198 -13.53 11.54 15.13
C PRO A 198 -14.84 12.32 14.95
N ASP A 199 -15.95 11.67 15.26
CA ASP A 199 -17.25 12.34 15.32
C ASP A 199 -17.90 12.06 16.69
N PRO A 200 -18.00 13.06 17.58
CA PRO A 200 -18.60 12.89 18.91
C PRO A 200 -20.09 12.47 18.88
N ALA A 201 -20.77 12.70 17.75
CA ALA A 201 -22.17 12.30 17.58
C ALA A 201 -22.35 10.80 17.31
N VAL A 202 -21.27 10.10 16.92
CA VAL A 202 -21.30 8.64 16.67
C VAL A 202 -20.93 7.91 17.97
N PRO A 203 -21.88 7.21 18.62
CA PRO A 203 -21.57 6.45 19.82
C PRO A 203 -20.67 5.27 19.51
N VAL A 204 -19.79 4.94 20.47
CA VAL A 204 -19.03 3.68 20.38
C VAL A 204 -19.99 2.52 20.59
N GLY A 205 -20.05 1.66 19.59
CA GLY A 205 -20.82 0.42 19.62
C GLY A 205 -20.07 -0.74 20.29
N ASP A 206 -20.68 -1.91 20.25
CA ASP A 206 -20.20 -3.14 20.88
C ASP A 206 -19.58 -4.15 19.87
N TYR A 207 -18.96 -3.68 18.81
CA TYR A 207 -18.42 -4.53 17.75
C TYR A 207 -16.95 -4.22 17.42
N TYR A 208 -16.24 -5.26 17.03
CA TYR A 208 -14.93 -5.18 16.37
C TYR A 208 -15.12 -5.05 14.84
N LEU A 209 -14.19 -4.42 14.18
CA LEU A 209 -14.28 -4.16 12.74
C LEU A 209 -13.04 -4.64 11.98
N ILE A 210 -13.27 -5.25 10.83
CA ILE A 210 -12.28 -5.48 9.77
C ILE A 210 -12.74 -4.78 8.50
N VAL A 211 -11.86 -4.02 7.86
CA VAL A 211 -12.07 -3.47 6.50
C VAL A 211 -10.93 -3.98 5.63
N SER A 212 -11.21 -4.90 4.71
CA SER A 212 -10.17 -5.54 3.91
C SER A 212 -10.71 -6.17 2.63
N ARG A 213 -9.82 -6.41 1.67
CA ARG A 213 -10.10 -7.40 0.62
C ARG A 213 -10.07 -8.80 1.24
N LEU A 214 -11.07 -9.62 0.92
CA LEU A 214 -11.18 -10.98 1.47
C LEU A 214 -10.37 -11.96 0.60
N ILE A 215 -9.07 -11.99 0.84
CA ILE A 215 -8.09 -12.81 0.11
C ILE A 215 -7.10 -13.44 1.10
N PRO A 216 -6.51 -14.61 0.81
CA PRO A 216 -5.82 -15.46 1.79
C PRO A 216 -4.76 -14.74 2.63
N TYR A 217 -3.91 -13.90 2.02
CA TYR A 217 -2.83 -13.26 2.77
C TYR A 217 -3.28 -12.19 3.78
N LYS A 218 -4.55 -11.76 3.70
CA LYS A 218 -5.14 -10.86 4.69
C LYS A 218 -5.54 -11.56 5.98
N ARG A 219 -5.54 -12.90 5.96
CA ARG A 219 -5.73 -13.74 7.14
C ARG A 219 -6.99 -13.42 7.95
N ILE A 220 -8.08 -13.07 7.25
CA ILE A 220 -9.38 -12.83 7.90
C ILE A 220 -9.91 -14.12 8.55
N ASP A 221 -9.47 -15.27 8.08
CA ASP A 221 -9.73 -16.59 8.64
C ASP A 221 -9.38 -16.68 10.13
N LEU A 222 -8.30 -16.03 10.59
CA LEU A 222 -7.89 -16.02 12.00
C LEU A 222 -8.93 -15.33 12.88
N ALA A 223 -9.43 -14.19 12.44
CA ALA A 223 -10.45 -13.46 13.18
C ALA A 223 -11.78 -14.22 13.22
N VAL A 224 -12.21 -14.79 12.09
CA VAL A 224 -13.44 -15.62 12.05
C VAL A 224 -13.34 -16.79 13.03
N GLN A 225 -12.18 -17.49 13.08
CA GLN A 225 -11.97 -18.60 13.98
C GLN A 225 -11.88 -18.16 15.45
N ALA A 226 -11.17 -17.07 15.76
CA ALA A 226 -11.07 -16.53 17.12
C ALA A 226 -12.46 -16.14 17.68
N PHE A 227 -13.28 -15.46 16.87
CA PHE A 227 -14.63 -15.03 17.29
C PHE A 227 -15.61 -16.19 17.47
N ALA A 228 -15.35 -17.38 16.94
CA ALA A 228 -16.13 -18.58 17.27
C ALA A 228 -16.03 -18.98 18.76
N HIS A 229 -14.95 -18.58 19.43
CA HIS A 229 -14.74 -18.78 20.87
C HIS A 229 -15.24 -17.61 21.75
N LEU A 230 -15.70 -16.53 21.12
CA LEU A 230 -16.18 -15.31 21.80
C LEU A 230 -17.63 -14.97 21.41
N PRO A 231 -18.62 -15.81 21.77
CA PRO A 231 -20.00 -15.67 21.28
C PRO A 231 -20.70 -14.38 21.76
N ALA A 232 -20.20 -13.74 22.80
CA ALA A 232 -20.71 -12.46 23.30
C ALA A 232 -20.15 -11.24 22.54
N GLU A 233 -19.04 -11.41 21.82
CA GLU A 233 -18.40 -10.33 21.07
C GLU A 233 -18.85 -10.35 19.60
N LYS A 234 -19.03 -9.16 19.00
CA LYS A 234 -19.48 -9.01 17.62
C LYS A 234 -18.33 -8.62 16.71
N LEU A 235 -18.24 -9.25 15.54
CA LEU A 235 -17.28 -8.91 14.49
C LEU A 235 -18.04 -8.49 13.22
N LEU A 236 -17.78 -7.28 12.74
CA LEU A 236 -18.22 -6.81 11.42
C LEU A 236 -17.06 -6.87 10.44
N ILE A 237 -17.30 -7.45 9.28
CA ILE A 237 -16.31 -7.58 8.20
C ILE A 237 -16.81 -6.85 6.97
N VAL A 238 -16.10 -5.78 6.58
CA VAL A 238 -16.34 -5.02 5.37
C VAL A 238 -15.35 -5.44 4.29
N GLY A 239 -15.87 -5.72 3.12
CA GLY A 239 -15.07 -6.05 1.94
C GLY A 239 -15.63 -7.22 1.16
N ASP A 240 -14.88 -7.59 0.13
CA ASP A 240 -15.21 -8.65 -0.80
C ASP A 240 -13.93 -9.32 -1.31
N GLY A 241 -14.05 -10.54 -1.81
CA GLY A 241 -12.93 -11.27 -2.37
C GLY A 241 -13.19 -12.78 -2.48
N ARG A 242 -12.24 -13.49 -3.06
CA ARG A 242 -12.38 -14.92 -3.37
C ARG A 242 -12.55 -15.85 -2.16
N ASP A 243 -12.18 -15.37 -0.96
CA ASP A 243 -12.31 -16.15 0.30
C ASP A 243 -13.68 -15.99 0.96
N LEU A 244 -14.55 -15.10 0.47
CA LEU A 244 -15.81 -14.73 1.12
C LEU A 244 -16.67 -15.97 1.47
N ASP A 245 -16.88 -16.87 0.52
CA ASP A 245 -17.72 -18.06 0.73
C ASP A 245 -17.10 -19.03 1.76
N SER A 246 -15.79 -19.21 1.69
CA SER A 246 -15.04 -20.02 2.66
C SER A 246 -15.08 -19.42 4.07
N LEU A 247 -14.96 -18.09 4.19
CA LEU A 247 -15.06 -17.40 5.47
C LEU A 247 -16.47 -17.50 6.05
N ARG A 248 -17.51 -17.28 5.23
CA ARG A 248 -18.90 -17.40 5.65
C ARG A 248 -19.26 -18.79 6.14
N SER A 249 -18.75 -19.83 5.49
CA SER A 249 -19.04 -21.22 5.88
C SER A 249 -18.47 -21.62 7.25
N ARG A 250 -17.51 -20.86 7.77
CA ARG A 250 -16.87 -21.08 9.09
C ARG A 250 -17.34 -20.09 10.17
N ALA A 251 -18.06 -19.06 9.76
CA ALA A 251 -18.48 -17.98 10.64
C ALA A 251 -19.62 -18.43 11.56
N THR A 252 -19.56 -18.01 12.81
CA THR A 252 -20.63 -18.12 13.80
C THR A 252 -21.57 -16.91 13.71
N THR A 253 -22.70 -16.94 14.41
CA THR A 253 -23.79 -15.95 14.30
C THR A 253 -23.37 -14.53 14.74
N ASN A 254 -22.29 -14.40 15.51
CA ASN A 254 -21.72 -13.12 15.96
C ASN A 254 -20.75 -12.48 14.94
N VAL A 255 -20.49 -13.13 13.80
CA VAL A 255 -19.67 -12.58 12.70
C VAL A 255 -20.58 -12.20 11.54
N THR A 256 -20.55 -10.93 11.15
CA THR A 256 -21.40 -10.38 10.08
C THR A 256 -20.54 -9.85 8.92
N PHE A 257 -20.81 -10.30 7.71
CA PHE A 257 -20.18 -9.83 6.46
C PHE A 257 -21.05 -8.79 5.80
N LEU A 258 -20.57 -7.55 5.73
CA LEU A 258 -21.30 -6.40 5.18
C LEU A 258 -21.10 -6.21 3.67
N GLY A 259 -20.20 -7.00 3.05
CA GLY A 259 -19.82 -6.80 1.65
C GLY A 259 -19.05 -5.49 1.44
N ARG A 260 -18.97 -5.05 0.20
CA ARG A 260 -18.35 -3.74 -0.12
C ARG A 260 -19.22 -2.61 0.39
N GLN A 261 -18.58 -1.63 1.02
CA GLN A 261 -19.25 -0.44 1.54
C GLN A 261 -18.68 0.83 0.90
N SER A 262 -19.48 1.90 0.90
CA SER A 262 -19.01 3.23 0.50
C SER A 262 -17.98 3.77 1.49
N ARG A 263 -17.11 4.66 1.05
CA ARG A 263 -16.11 5.31 1.91
C ARG A 263 -16.74 6.00 3.12
N ALA A 264 -17.92 6.63 2.92
CA ALA A 264 -18.68 7.26 4.00
C ALA A 264 -19.14 6.22 5.03
N ARG A 265 -19.67 5.07 4.58
CA ARG A 265 -20.09 4.00 5.49
C ARG A 265 -18.93 3.35 6.24
N ILE A 266 -17.77 3.20 5.58
CA ILE A 266 -16.54 2.73 6.24
C ILE A 266 -16.14 3.68 7.36
N ARG A 267 -16.17 5.00 7.12
CA ARG A 267 -15.88 6.01 8.15
C ARG A 267 -16.82 5.89 9.35
N GLU A 268 -18.12 5.80 9.13
CA GLU A 268 -19.09 5.61 10.21
C GLU A 268 -18.84 4.32 11.03
N LEU A 269 -18.55 3.22 10.33
CA LEU A 269 -18.24 1.94 10.97
C LEU A 269 -16.95 2.00 11.79
N LEU A 270 -15.93 2.70 11.29
CA LEU A 270 -14.69 2.93 12.03
C LEU A 270 -14.94 3.80 13.26
N GLN A 271 -15.71 4.89 13.15
CA GLN A 271 -16.06 5.78 14.26
C GLN A 271 -16.81 5.03 15.37
N GLY A 272 -17.68 4.07 14.99
CA GLY A 272 -18.50 3.31 15.93
C GLY A 272 -17.90 2.00 16.45
N CYS A 273 -16.76 1.52 15.99
CA CYS A 273 -16.22 0.24 16.47
C CYS A 273 -15.55 0.35 17.83
N LYS A 274 -15.51 -0.76 18.59
CA LYS A 274 -14.71 -0.89 19.83
C LYS A 274 -13.22 -0.84 19.51
N ALA A 275 -12.81 -1.64 18.53
CA ALA A 275 -11.45 -1.71 18.02
C ALA A 275 -11.43 -2.22 16.57
N PHE A 276 -10.36 -1.92 15.87
CA PHE A 276 -10.08 -2.43 14.53
C PHE A 276 -9.16 -3.65 14.61
N ILE A 277 -9.45 -4.70 13.84
CA ILE A 277 -8.61 -5.90 13.78
C ILE A 277 -7.87 -5.95 12.46
N PHE A 278 -6.55 -6.15 12.53
CA PHE A 278 -5.65 -6.19 11.39
C PHE A 278 -4.78 -7.45 11.41
N PRO A 279 -5.31 -8.61 10.94
CA PRO A 279 -4.65 -9.91 11.12
C PRO A 279 -3.63 -10.24 10.04
N GLY A 280 -3.60 -9.50 8.94
CA GLY A 280 -2.71 -9.75 7.81
C GLY A 280 -1.33 -9.13 7.96
N LEU A 281 -0.32 -9.78 7.37
CA LEU A 281 1.00 -9.20 7.18
C LEU A 281 1.00 -8.25 5.97
N GLU A 282 1.20 -6.97 6.21
CA GLU A 282 1.23 -5.94 5.17
C GLU A 282 2.49 -5.07 5.24
N ASP A 283 2.80 -4.41 4.13
CA ASP A 283 4.00 -3.56 4.04
C ASP A 283 3.85 -2.24 4.80
N PHE A 284 2.61 -1.74 4.99
CA PHE A 284 2.32 -0.56 5.80
C PHE A 284 0.99 -0.72 6.57
N GLY A 285 -0.15 -0.85 5.89
CA GLY A 285 -1.45 -0.91 6.53
C GLY A 285 -2.12 0.47 6.66
N ILE A 286 -2.82 0.90 5.61
CA ILE A 286 -3.59 2.17 5.63
C ILE A 286 -4.76 2.07 6.58
N ALA A 287 -5.51 0.96 6.57
CA ALA A 287 -6.73 0.78 7.36
C ALA A 287 -6.52 0.88 8.88
N PRO A 288 -5.45 0.34 9.49
CA PRO A 288 -5.10 0.63 10.90
C PRO A 288 -4.97 2.12 11.20
N VAL A 289 -4.32 2.88 10.31
CA VAL A 289 -4.15 4.33 10.50
C VAL A 289 -5.49 5.05 10.37
N GLU A 290 -6.37 4.64 9.43
CA GLU A 290 -7.74 5.16 9.32
C GLU A 290 -8.55 4.93 10.60
N ALA A 291 -8.40 3.75 11.23
CA ALA A 291 -9.05 3.44 12.50
C ALA A 291 -8.51 4.30 13.65
N MET A 292 -7.20 4.43 13.78
CA MET A 292 -6.59 5.32 14.76
C MET A 292 -6.94 6.78 14.51
N SER A 293 -7.11 7.17 13.25
CA SER A 293 -7.49 8.52 12.86
C SER A 293 -8.86 8.94 13.39
N VAL A 294 -9.80 8.01 13.51
CA VAL A 294 -11.10 8.25 14.16
C VAL A 294 -11.07 7.99 15.68
N GLY A 295 -9.89 7.80 16.27
CA GLY A 295 -9.71 7.59 17.71
C GLY A 295 -9.96 6.14 18.18
N ARG A 296 -9.85 5.13 17.30
CA ARG A 296 -10.08 3.74 17.68
C ARG A 296 -8.78 2.94 17.77
N PRO A 297 -8.60 2.13 18.83
CA PRO A 297 -7.44 1.28 18.98
C PRO A 297 -7.45 0.14 17.98
N VAL A 298 -6.25 -0.41 17.72
CA VAL A 298 -6.03 -1.45 16.73
C VAL A 298 -5.45 -2.70 17.36
N ILE A 299 -6.00 -3.87 17.05
CA ILE A 299 -5.40 -5.17 17.34
C ILE A 299 -4.76 -5.69 16.04
N ALA A 300 -3.44 -5.75 15.99
CA ALA A 300 -2.71 -6.09 14.79
C ALA A 300 -1.80 -7.30 14.97
N TYR A 301 -1.54 -8.01 13.89
CA TYR A 301 -0.42 -8.94 13.84
C TYR A 301 0.89 -8.13 13.98
N GLY A 302 1.71 -8.51 14.97
CA GLY A 302 2.91 -7.78 15.37
C GLY A 302 4.09 -7.97 14.40
N ASP A 303 3.87 -7.77 13.10
CA ASP A 303 4.89 -7.85 12.06
C ASP A 303 4.55 -6.90 10.89
N GLY A 304 5.53 -6.64 10.04
CA GLY A 304 5.37 -5.76 8.88
C GLY A 304 5.11 -4.30 9.27
N GLY A 305 4.25 -3.63 8.49
CA GLY A 305 3.93 -2.21 8.68
C GLY A 305 3.13 -1.91 9.96
N ALA A 306 2.54 -2.92 10.61
CA ALA A 306 1.89 -2.75 11.90
C ALA A 306 2.88 -2.32 13.00
N LEU A 307 4.15 -2.71 12.89
CA LEU A 307 5.23 -2.29 13.80
C LEU A 307 5.53 -0.78 13.71
N ASP A 308 5.31 -0.18 12.53
CA ASP A 308 5.52 1.26 12.33
C ASP A 308 4.30 2.08 12.79
N THR A 309 3.09 1.51 12.71
CA THR A 309 1.85 2.27 12.86
C THR A 309 1.20 2.12 14.23
N VAL A 310 1.16 0.90 14.79
CA VAL A 310 0.47 0.60 16.05
C VAL A 310 1.47 0.54 17.19
N VAL A 311 1.26 1.36 18.22
CA VAL A 311 2.09 1.40 19.44
C VAL A 311 1.41 0.56 20.54
N PRO A 312 1.96 -0.61 20.91
CA PRO A 312 1.36 -1.48 21.92
C PRO A 312 1.15 -0.74 23.26
N GLY A 313 -0.02 -0.91 23.85
CA GLY A 313 -0.40 -0.27 25.10
C GLY A 313 -0.77 1.22 25.00
N VAL A 314 -0.59 1.85 23.83
CA VAL A 314 -0.93 3.27 23.60
C VAL A 314 -2.04 3.41 22.55
N THR A 315 -1.85 2.80 21.36
CA THR A 315 -2.82 2.89 20.26
C THR A 315 -3.42 1.54 19.88
N GLY A 316 -3.07 0.49 20.61
CA GLY A 316 -3.59 -0.85 20.38
C GLY A 316 -2.73 -1.95 21.00
N ALA A 317 -2.90 -3.16 20.48
CA ALA A 317 -2.18 -4.35 20.91
C ALA A 317 -1.67 -5.17 19.73
N HIS A 318 -0.56 -5.89 19.91
CA HIS A 318 -0.06 -6.85 18.95
C HIS A 318 -0.30 -8.28 19.42
N PHE A 319 -0.74 -9.14 18.52
CA PHE A 319 -0.62 -10.59 18.71
C PHE A 319 0.62 -11.11 17.98
N VAL A 320 1.34 -12.05 18.59
CA VAL A 320 2.73 -12.38 18.21
C VAL A 320 2.79 -13.43 17.11
N GLU A 321 1.92 -14.43 17.16
CA GLU A 321 1.86 -15.50 16.17
C GLU A 321 0.64 -15.32 15.28
N GLN A 322 0.79 -15.54 13.97
CA GLN A 322 -0.30 -15.41 13.02
C GLN A 322 -1.24 -16.62 13.07
N THR A 323 -1.82 -16.87 14.27
CA THR A 323 -2.73 -17.96 14.60
C THR A 323 -4.02 -17.45 15.24
N PRO A 324 -5.15 -18.21 15.18
CA PRO A 324 -6.40 -17.84 15.85
C PRO A 324 -6.23 -17.75 17.38
N GLU A 325 -5.41 -18.65 17.95
CA GLU A 325 -5.18 -18.74 19.40
C GLU A 325 -4.43 -17.51 19.91
N SER A 326 -3.42 -17.04 19.18
CA SER A 326 -2.67 -15.83 19.56
C SER A 326 -3.54 -14.58 19.49
N LEU A 327 -4.41 -14.47 18.47
CA LEU A 327 -5.38 -13.38 18.38
C LEU A 327 -6.44 -13.47 19.49
N LEU A 328 -6.96 -14.68 19.77
CA LEU A 328 -7.94 -14.93 20.84
C LEU A 328 -7.39 -14.50 22.19
N ALA A 329 -6.16 -14.89 22.52
CA ALA A 329 -5.53 -14.54 23.79
C ALA A 329 -5.43 -13.01 24.01
N VAL A 330 -5.23 -12.24 22.92
CA VAL A 330 -5.26 -10.78 23.01
C VAL A 330 -6.70 -10.27 23.16
N LEU A 331 -7.66 -10.80 22.39
CA LEU A 331 -9.07 -10.38 22.46
C LEU A 331 -9.70 -10.61 23.86
N GLU A 332 -9.37 -11.71 24.53
CA GLU A 332 -9.87 -12.04 25.88
C GLU A 332 -9.43 -11.04 26.95
N GLN A 333 -8.30 -10.36 26.75
CA GLN A 333 -7.73 -9.39 27.68
C GLN A 333 -7.91 -7.94 27.22
N PHE A 334 -8.49 -7.73 26.04
CA PHE A 334 -8.54 -6.42 25.41
C PHE A 334 -9.65 -5.55 25.97
N ASP A 335 -9.27 -4.50 26.69
CA ASP A 335 -10.17 -3.43 27.10
C ASP A 335 -10.00 -2.21 26.20
N ALA A 336 -10.97 -1.97 25.30
CA ALA A 336 -10.94 -0.80 24.43
C ALA A 336 -10.99 0.53 25.20
N GLY A 337 -11.58 0.55 26.40
CA GLY A 337 -11.65 1.73 27.27
C GLY A 337 -10.31 2.15 27.87
N ALA A 338 -9.31 1.26 27.87
CA ALA A 338 -7.97 1.56 28.35
C ALA A 338 -7.16 2.43 27.36
N TYR A 339 -7.64 2.62 26.12
CA TYR A 339 -6.94 3.37 25.08
C TYR A 339 -7.54 4.78 24.92
N ASP A 340 -6.67 5.79 24.99
CA ASP A 340 -7.08 7.18 24.78
C ASP A 340 -7.33 7.45 23.28
N PRO A 341 -8.56 7.83 22.87
CA PRO A 341 -8.85 8.20 21.50
C PRO A 341 -7.97 9.35 20.96
N ALA A 342 -7.56 10.29 21.83
CA ALA A 342 -6.69 11.38 21.43
C ALA A 342 -5.26 10.88 21.11
N ALA A 343 -4.74 9.91 21.87
CA ALA A 343 -3.46 9.29 21.59
C ALA A 343 -3.49 8.49 20.27
N CYS A 344 -4.57 7.75 20.00
CA CYS A 344 -4.77 7.08 18.70
C CYS A 344 -4.77 8.10 17.55
N ARG A 345 -5.51 9.19 17.70
CA ARG A 345 -5.57 10.27 16.71
C ARG A 345 -4.20 10.91 16.46
N ALA A 346 -3.48 11.27 17.51
CA ALA A 346 -2.16 11.88 17.41
C ALA A 346 -1.16 10.98 16.69
N GLN A 347 -1.19 9.66 16.94
CA GLN A 347 -0.38 8.69 16.23
C GLN A 347 -0.74 8.65 14.73
N ALA A 348 -2.03 8.64 14.39
CA ALA A 348 -2.47 8.61 12.99
C ALA A 348 -2.06 9.87 12.21
N GLU A 349 -2.05 11.04 12.84
CA GLU A 349 -1.65 12.31 12.21
C GLU A 349 -0.19 12.31 11.75
N MET A 350 0.68 11.51 12.37
CA MET A 350 2.06 11.34 11.91
C MET A 350 2.16 10.72 10.51
N PHE A 351 1.09 10.10 10.02
CA PHE A 351 0.94 9.46 8.71
C PHE A 351 -0.03 10.22 7.79
N GLY A 352 -0.50 11.40 8.21
CA GLY A 352 -1.40 12.23 7.44
C GLY A 352 -0.75 12.81 6.18
N ARG A 353 -1.59 13.32 5.25
CA ARG A 353 -1.13 13.94 4.00
C ARG A 353 -0.14 15.09 4.23
N ALA A 354 -0.37 15.93 5.24
CA ALA A 354 0.51 17.04 5.58
C ALA A 354 1.90 16.53 5.99
N ALA A 355 1.99 15.54 6.87
CA ALA A 355 3.24 14.94 7.30
C ALA A 355 3.99 14.25 6.14
N PHE A 356 3.28 13.58 5.24
CA PHE A 356 3.86 13.01 4.03
C PHE A 356 4.48 14.09 3.14
N ARG A 357 3.71 15.15 2.83
CA ARG A 357 4.16 16.28 1.98
C ARG A 357 5.38 16.95 2.56
N GLU A 358 5.39 17.25 3.85
CA GLU A 358 6.52 17.84 4.55
C GLU A 358 7.79 16.98 4.46
N LYS A 359 7.68 15.68 4.82
CA LYS A 359 8.81 14.75 4.80
C LYS A 359 9.35 14.55 3.38
N LEU A 360 8.48 14.38 2.39
CA LEU A 360 8.88 14.17 1.00
C LEU A 360 9.54 15.43 0.43
N THR A 361 8.92 16.59 0.60
CA THR A 361 9.47 17.87 0.12
C THR A 361 10.84 18.15 0.76
N GLY A 362 10.94 18.00 2.09
CA GLY A 362 12.21 18.21 2.79
C GLY A 362 13.30 17.22 2.35
N PHE A 363 12.96 15.96 2.06
CA PHE A 363 13.89 15.00 1.49
C PHE A 363 14.36 15.43 0.09
N LEU A 364 13.44 15.79 -0.78
CA LEU A 364 13.75 16.19 -2.15
C LEU A 364 14.58 17.49 -2.20
N GLU A 365 14.29 18.47 -1.35
CA GLU A 365 15.05 19.73 -1.25
C GLU A 365 16.51 19.47 -0.84
N ARG A 366 16.73 18.64 0.18
CA ARG A 366 18.09 18.24 0.60
C ARG A 366 18.85 17.51 -0.51
N THR A 367 18.17 16.58 -1.19
CA THR A 367 18.78 15.76 -2.25
C THR A 367 19.12 16.59 -3.49
N THR A 368 18.28 17.56 -3.82
CA THR A 368 18.42 18.37 -5.04
C THR A 368 19.20 19.67 -4.82
N LYS A 369 19.45 20.04 -3.57
CA LYS A 369 20.04 21.35 -3.16
C LYS A 369 19.29 22.57 -3.73
N LYS A 370 17.99 22.43 -4.02
CA LYS A 370 17.12 23.47 -4.59
C LYS A 370 15.71 23.33 -4.02
N PRO A 371 14.97 24.42 -3.81
CA PRO A 371 13.57 24.38 -3.41
C PRO A 371 12.73 23.62 -4.47
N ILE A 372 11.75 22.83 -4.01
CA ILE A 372 10.89 22.01 -4.87
C ILE A 372 9.54 22.66 -5.11
N ILE A 373 9.04 23.41 -4.11
CA ILE A 373 7.77 24.10 -4.15
C ILE A 373 8.03 25.60 -3.99
N ASN A 374 7.41 26.43 -4.83
CA ASN A 374 7.34 27.86 -4.54
C ASN A 374 6.49 28.01 -3.26
N ARG A 375 7.13 28.44 -2.17
CA ARG A 375 6.42 28.91 -0.98
C ARG A 375 5.84 30.29 -1.33
N GLU A 376 4.65 30.34 -1.89
CA GLU A 376 3.80 31.52 -1.92
C GLU A 376 2.81 31.48 -0.76
#